data_330c2465b04622abefc7677d2d46ee29
#
_entry.id   330c2465b04622abefc7677d2d46ee29
#
_cell.length_a   1.000
_cell.length_b   1.000
_cell.length_c   1.000
_cell.angle_alpha   90.00
_cell.angle_beta   90.00
_cell.angle_gamma   90.00
#
_symmetry.space_group_name_H-M   'P 1'
#
loop_
_entity.id
_entity.type
_entity.pdbx_description
1 polymer ?
#
loop_
_entity_poly.entity_id
_entity_poly.type
_entity_poly.pdbx_seq_one_letter_code
_entity_poly.pdbx_strand_id
1 'polypeptide(L)'
;MNLIQIKDDINNGRNLIFYNKDVYNCYKQLQNDYLCIYFNEPLPVKVRLIESINIISGNRKPSLNRLTIAELRDLLVKRLKFKTLIILFNHFERLTKRSVQAYQYLNSLENIRFICSFDKNFKPEVYSFFRTFSLINEDEYKLKHGKEEFNVTYVVYIILSVFCILLYLKTATSFLMGALLIGAAWFGLIIFRTFLYVGGRS
;
A
#
# COMPACT_ATOMS: atom_id res chain seq x y z
N MET A 1 11.84 16.22 6.24
CA MET A 1 10.43 16.07 5.80
C MET A 1 9.90 17.47 5.51
N ASN A 2 9.44 17.72 4.30
CA ASN A 2 8.98 19.06 3.90
C ASN A 2 7.50 19.25 4.27
N LEU A 3 7.22 20.06 5.30
CA LEU A 3 5.84 20.30 5.78
C LEU A 3 4.98 20.99 4.73
N ILE A 4 5.55 21.83 3.87
CA ILE A 4 4.84 22.53 2.81
C ILE A 4 4.26 21.52 1.82
N GLN A 5 5.07 20.56 1.39
CA GLN A 5 4.64 19.50 0.48
C GLN A 5 3.51 18.65 1.08
N ILE A 6 3.60 18.31 2.38
CA ILE A 6 2.54 17.55 3.06
C ILE A 6 1.22 18.34 3.09
N LYS A 7 1.25 19.64 3.36
CA LYS A 7 0.06 20.49 3.35
C LYS A 7 -0.55 20.59 1.94
N ASP A 8 0.28 20.73 0.92
CA ASP A 8 -0.17 20.78 -0.47
C ASP A 8 -0.83 19.46 -0.89
N ASP A 9 -0.24 18.33 -0.53
CA ASP A 9 -0.81 17.01 -0.82
C ASP A 9 -2.15 16.80 -0.11
N ILE A 10 -2.28 17.20 1.17
CA ILE A 10 -3.54 17.17 1.91
C ILE A 10 -4.60 18.03 1.24
N ASN A 11 -4.26 19.25 0.85
CA ASN A 11 -5.18 20.18 0.19
C ASN A 11 -5.62 19.66 -1.19
N ASN A 12 -4.74 18.93 -1.88
CA ASN A 12 -5.04 18.23 -3.12
C ASN A 12 -5.83 16.92 -2.93
N GLY A 13 -6.24 16.61 -1.70
CA GLY A 13 -7.06 15.45 -1.41
C GLY A 13 -6.31 14.12 -1.35
N ARG A 14 -4.97 14.14 -1.30
CA ARG A 14 -4.14 12.94 -1.26
C ARG A 14 -4.00 12.37 0.15
N ASN A 15 -3.98 11.05 0.24
CA ASN A 15 -3.58 10.35 1.45
C ASN A 15 -2.09 10.03 1.37
N LEU A 16 -1.40 10.13 2.50
CA LEU A 16 0.05 10.00 2.56
C LEU A 16 0.45 8.80 3.40
N ILE A 17 1.49 8.11 2.97
CA ILE A 17 2.06 7.03 3.75
C ILE A 17 3.58 7.13 3.77
N PHE A 18 4.17 6.86 4.92
CA PHE A 18 5.60 6.91 5.16
C PHE A 18 6.13 5.51 5.47
N TYR A 19 7.30 5.20 4.94
CA TYR A 19 8.04 4.01 5.30
C TYR A 19 9.00 4.30 6.45
N ASN A 20 8.93 3.49 7.52
CA ASN A 20 9.85 3.52 8.67
C ASN A 20 10.00 4.92 9.32
N LYS A 21 8.92 5.70 9.37
CA LYS A 21 8.90 7.04 10.00
C LYS A 21 7.67 7.21 10.88
N ASP A 22 7.86 7.74 12.08
CA ASP A 22 6.74 8.06 12.98
C ASP A 22 5.99 9.32 12.49
N VAL A 23 4.69 9.19 12.30
CA VAL A 23 3.81 10.31 11.89
C VAL A 23 3.40 11.23 13.04
N TYR A 24 3.83 10.95 14.27
CA TYR A 24 3.54 11.81 15.42
C TYR A 24 4.10 13.23 15.25
N ASN A 25 5.27 13.36 14.64
CA ASN A 25 5.84 14.67 14.33
C ASN A 25 4.99 15.45 13.31
N CYS A 26 4.39 14.76 12.32
CA CYS A 26 3.43 15.37 11.40
C CYS A 26 2.20 15.86 12.17
N TYR A 27 1.65 15.05 13.08
CA TYR A 27 0.53 15.42 13.91
C TYR A 27 0.79 16.71 14.68
N LYS A 28 1.91 16.82 15.39
CA LYS A 28 2.29 18.03 16.14
C LYS A 28 2.30 19.30 15.29
N GLN A 29 2.73 19.18 14.05
CA GLN A 29 2.83 20.32 13.15
C GLN A 29 1.50 20.68 12.47
N LEU A 30 0.63 19.67 12.21
CA LEU A 30 -0.63 19.87 11.50
C LEU A 30 -1.80 20.24 12.42
N GLN A 31 -1.74 19.88 13.71
CA GLN A 31 -2.84 20.10 14.66
C GLN A 31 -3.23 21.58 14.86
N ASN A 32 -2.34 22.52 14.52
CA ASN A 32 -2.61 23.95 14.62
C ASN A 32 -3.47 24.47 13.46
N ASP A 33 -3.39 23.82 12.30
CA ASP A 33 -4.03 24.29 11.07
C ASP A 33 -5.23 23.41 10.67
N TYR A 34 -5.26 22.15 11.11
CA TYR A 34 -6.26 21.16 10.72
C TYR A 34 -6.85 20.45 11.94
N LEU A 35 -8.05 19.92 11.77
CA LEU A 35 -8.62 18.98 12.74
C LEU A 35 -7.93 17.63 12.58
N CYS A 36 -6.96 17.35 13.45
CA CYS A 36 -6.13 16.15 13.40
C CYS A 36 -6.41 15.23 14.58
N ILE A 37 -6.35 13.92 14.31
CA ILE A 37 -6.42 12.88 15.34
C ILE A 37 -5.27 11.92 15.12
N TYR A 38 -4.51 11.65 16.16
CA TYR A 38 -3.38 10.72 16.12
C TYR A 38 -3.64 9.48 16.95
N PHE A 39 -3.28 8.32 16.40
CA PHE A 39 -3.25 7.04 17.07
C PHE A 39 -1.88 6.38 16.89
N ASN A 40 -1.29 5.87 17.96
CA ASN A 40 -0.08 5.07 17.79
C ASN A 40 -0.36 3.77 17.00
N GLU A 41 -1.54 3.19 17.18
CA GLU A 41 -1.97 1.98 16.48
C GLU A 41 -3.39 2.15 15.91
N PRO A 42 -3.67 1.61 14.71
CA PRO A 42 -4.98 1.73 14.08
C PRO A 42 -6.07 0.84 14.71
N LEU A 43 -5.68 -0.09 15.59
CA LEU A 43 -6.57 -1.06 16.21
C LEU A 43 -6.71 -0.83 17.73
N PRO A 44 -7.84 -1.23 18.32
CA PRO A 44 -9.08 -1.70 17.69
C PRO A 44 -9.88 -0.55 17.05
N VAL A 45 -10.39 -0.76 15.84
CA VAL A 45 -11.10 0.28 15.05
C VAL A 45 -12.25 0.92 15.80
N LYS A 46 -13.06 0.12 16.51
CA LYS A 46 -14.20 0.62 17.29
C LYS A 46 -13.75 1.66 18.33
N VAL A 47 -12.65 1.39 19.02
CA VAL A 47 -12.10 2.31 20.03
C VAL A 47 -11.63 3.59 19.36
N ARG A 48 -10.94 3.49 18.22
CA ARG A 48 -10.43 4.66 17.47
C ARG A 48 -11.56 5.54 16.93
N LEU A 49 -12.66 4.95 16.48
CA LEU A 49 -13.84 5.71 16.07
C LEU A 49 -14.49 6.45 17.26
N ILE A 50 -14.61 5.79 18.42
CA ILE A 50 -15.14 6.40 19.62
C ILE A 50 -14.25 7.57 20.09
N GLU A 51 -12.94 7.38 20.12
CA GLU A 51 -11.97 8.43 20.44
C GLU A 51 -12.10 9.62 19.48
N SER A 52 -12.20 9.36 18.19
CA SER A 52 -12.39 10.39 17.16
C SER A 52 -13.67 11.19 17.40
N ILE A 53 -14.78 10.53 17.66
CA ILE A 53 -16.07 11.19 17.94
C ILE A 53 -15.99 12.03 19.20
N ASN A 54 -15.34 11.52 20.25
CA ASN A 54 -15.18 12.26 21.51
C ASN A 54 -14.34 13.53 21.34
N ILE A 55 -13.23 13.45 20.59
CA ILE A 55 -12.37 14.60 20.29
C ILE A 55 -13.16 15.67 19.51
N ILE A 56 -13.88 15.27 18.46
CA ILE A 56 -14.68 16.19 17.64
C ILE A 56 -15.84 16.81 18.44
N SER A 57 -16.45 16.05 19.34
CA SER A 57 -17.60 16.50 20.12
C SER A 57 -17.24 17.27 21.39
N GLY A 58 -15.96 17.25 21.81
CA GLY A 58 -15.48 17.86 23.05
C GLY A 58 -15.97 17.16 24.34
N ASN A 59 -16.80 16.12 24.24
CA ASN A 59 -17.39 15.43 25.39
C ASN A 59 -17.34 13.90 25.24
N ARG A 60 -16.92 13.21 26.32
CA ARG A 60 -16.98 11.75 26.38
C ARG A 60 -18.42 11.28 26.61
N LYS A 61 -18.94 10.47 25.72
CA LYS A 61 -20.28 9.86 25.82
C LYS A 61 -20.19 8.35 26.05
N PRO A 62 -20.52 7.83 27.22
CA PRO A 62 -20.47 6.38 27.49
C PRO A 62 -21.37 5.55 26.58
N SER A 63 -22.43 6.13 26.06
CA SER A 63 -23.39 5.48 25.13
C SER A 63 -22.75 5.01 23.83
N LEU A 64 -21.61 5.57 23.40
CA LEU A 64 -20.93 5.20 22.16
C LEU A 64 -20.42 3.76 22.16
N ASN A 65 -20.12 3.19 23.33
CA ASN A 65 -19.66 1.79 23.44
C ASN A 65 -20.70 0.77 22.99
N ARG A 66 -21.99 1.14 22.99
CA ARG A 66 -23.09 0.26 22.57
C ARG A 66 -23.30 0.24 21.06
N LEU A 67 -22.77 1.22 20.35
CA LEU A 67 -22.92 1.34 18.90
C LEU A 67 -22.02 0.35 18.14
N THR A 68 -22.49 -0.06 16.99
CA THR A 68 -21.70 -0.84 16.00
C THR A 68 -20.67 0.05 15.30
N ILE A 69 -19.72 -0.58 14.60
CA ILE A 69 -18.72 0.15 13.80
C ILE A 69 -19.39 0.99 12.71
N ALA A 70 -20.47 0.48 12.09
CA ALA A 70 -21.23 1.19 11.07
C ALA A 70 -21.90 2.46 11.65
N GLU A 71 -22.61 2.32 12.75
CA GLU A 71 -23.26 3.46 13.43
C GLU A 71 -22.24 4.50 13.90
N LEU A 72 -21.08 4.08 14.38
CA LEU A 72 -20.00 4.98 14.77
C LEU A 72 -19.43 5.76 13.57
N ARG A 73 -19.26 5.11 12.42
CA ARG A 73 -18.83 5.78 11.18
C ARG A 73 -19.82 6.86 10.76
N ASP A 74 -21.11 6.51 10.71
CA ASP A 74 -22.18 7.43 10.31
C ASP A 74 -22.28 8.61 11.29
N LEU A 75 -22.12 8.34 12.58
CA LEU A 75 -22.09 9.37 13.61
C LEU A 75 -20.87 10.28 13.46
N LEU A 76 -19.68 9.72 13.16
CA LEU A 76 -18.46 10.49 12.91
C LEU A 76 -18.68 11.46 11.75
N VAL A 77 -19.18 10.97 10.61
CA VAL A 77 -19.49 11.77 9.42
C VAL A 77 -20.47 12.90 9.75
N LYS A 78 -21.56 12.57 10.45
CA LYS A 78 -22.56 13.55 10.87
C LYS A 78 -21.99 14.65 11.78
N ARG A 79 -21.00 14.31 12.62
CA ARG A 79 -20.34 15.27 13.52
C ARG A 79 -19.30 16.14 12.82
N LEU A 80 -18.63 15.61 11.82
CA LEU A 80 -17.65 16.37 11.04
C LEU A 80 -18.28 17.53 10.28
N LYS A 81 -19.52 17.38 9.84
CA LYS A 81 -20.18 18.35 8.96
C LYS A 81 -19.30 18.63 7.73
N PHE A 82 -18.79 19.86 7.60
CA PHE A 82 -17.93 20.32 6.50
C PHE A 82 -16.44 20.43 6.87
N LYS A 83 -16.06 20.02 8.08
CA LYS A 83 -14.66 20.12 8.52
C LYS A 83 -13.85 18.96 7.94
N THR A 84 -12.66 19.28 7.45
CA THR A 84 -11.70 18.23 7.04
C THR A 84 -11.05 17.63 8.26
N LEU A 85 -11.10 16.31 8.36
CA LEU A 85 -10.46 15.51 9.40
C LEU A 85 -9.24 14.81 8.84
N ILE A 86 -8.10 14.94 9.50
CA ILE A 86 -6.89 14.20 9.19
C ILE A 86 -6.70 13.14 10.28
N ILE A 87 -6.71 11.87 9.88
CA ILE A 87 -6.46 10.73 10.76
C ILE A 87 -5.03 10.26 10.55
N LEU A 88 -4.22 10.32 11.60
CA LEU A 88 -2.83 9.91 11.58
C LEU A 88 -2.65 8.64 12.41
N PHE A 89 -1.94 7.65 11.89
CA PHE A 89 -1.58 6.47 12.68
C PHE A 89 -0.32 5.78 12.16
N ASN A 90 0.40 5.15 13.10
CA ASN A 90 1.52 4.27 12.82
C ASN A 90 1.04 2.82 12.62
N HIS A 91 1.94 1.95 12.17
CA HIS A 91 1.71 0.51 12.06
C HIS A 91 0.55 0.13 11.14
N PHE A 92 0.55 0.73 9.92
CA PHE A 92 -0.42 0.38 8.87
C PHE A 92 -0.44 -1.12 8.56
N GLU A 93 0.69 -1.81 8.71
CA GLU A 93 0.82 -3.26 8.53
C GLU A 93 -0.02 -4.09 9.51
N ARG A 94 -0.47 -3.51 10.62
CA ARG A 94 -1.32 -4.19 11.61
C ARG A 94 -2.81 -4.21 11.24
N LEU A 95 -3.18 -3.55 10.15
CA LEU A 95 -4.55 -3.55 9.68
C LEU A 95 -5.01 -4.98 9.35
N THR A 96 -6.27 -5.26 9.65
CA THR A 96 -6.97 -6.50 9.32
C THR A 96 -8.00 -6.25 8.24
N LYS A 97 -8.50 -7.28 7.57
CA LYS A 97 -9.55 -7.16 6.53
C LYS A 97 -10.74 -6.33 7.02
N ARG A 98 -11.22 -6.55 8.25
CA ARG A 98 -12.35 -5.79 8.83
C ARG A 98 -12.00 -4.32 9.08
N SER A 99 -10.79 -4.05 9.55
CA SER A 99 -10.34 -2.67 9.78
C SER A 99 -10.14 -1.91 8.48
N VAL A 100 -9.58 -2.58 7.45
CA VAL A 100 -9.44 -2.01 6.11
C VAL A 100 -10.79 -1.57 5.56
N GLN A 101 -11.83 -2.41 5.63
CA GLN A 101 -13.19 -2.06 5.17
C GLN A 101 -13.74 -0.81 5.86
N ALA A 102 -13.52 -0.69 7.18
CA ALA A 102 -13.98 0.49 7.92
C ALA A 102 -13.23 1.76 7.51
N TYR A 103 -11.90 1.68 7.35
CA TYR A 103 -11.09 2.83 6.96
C TYR A 103 -11.24 3.18 5.48
N GLN A 104 -11.43 2.22 4.58
CA GLN A 104 -11.75 2.48 3.17
C GLN A 104 -13.06 3.25 3.01
N TYR A 105 -14.08 2.91 3.78
CA TYR A 105 -15.32 3.69 3.78
C TYR A 105 -15.06 5.14 4.20
N LEU A 106 -14.28 5.38 5.26
CA LEU A 106 -13.91 6.75 5.66
C LEU A 106 -13.08 7.47 4.59
N ASN A 107 -12.21 6.72 3.93
CA ASN A 107 -11.36 7.24 2.85
C ASN A 107 -12.13 7.64 1.59
N SER A 108 -13.29 7.05 1.35
CA SER A 108 -14.16 7.44 0.23
C SER A 108 -14.84 8.79 0.43
N LEU A 109 -14.72 9.39 1.63
CA LEU A 109 -15.30 10.68 1.96
C LEU A 109 -14.31 11.81 1.65
N GLU A 110 -14.79 12.84 0.96
CA GLU A 110 -13.95 13.96 0.52
C GLU A 110 -13.36 14.78 1.68
N ASN A 111 -13.96 14.73 2.85
CA ASN A 111 -13.54 15.49 4.01
C ASN A 111 -12.70 14.70 5.02
N ILE A 112 -12.27 13.49 4.69
CA ILE A 112 -11.38 12.68 5.55
C ILE A 112 -10.10 12.34 4.79
N ARG A 113 -8.96 12.56 5.42
CA ARG A 113 -7.63 12.25 4.89
C ARG A 113 -6.84 11.39 5.87
N PHE A 114 -5.94 10.62 5.34
CA PHE A 114 -5.09 9.73 6.13
C PHE A 114 -3.61 10.06 5.94
N ILE A 115 -2.87 10.05 7.05
CA ILE A 115 -1.42 10.07 7.05
C ILE A 115 -0.95 8.91 7.90
N CYS A 116 -0.33 7.93 7.29
CA CYS A 116 0.03 6.68 7.95
C CYS A 116 1.52 6.40 7.88
N SER A 117 2.00 5.49 8.71
CA SER A 117 3.31 4.88 8.52
C SER A 117 3.25 3.38 8.64
N PHE A 118 4.25 2.73 8.04
CA PHE A 118 4.46 1.29 8.13
C PHE A 118 5.96 0.98 8.20
N ASP A 119 6.29 -0.12 8.88
CA ASP A 119 7.68 -0.56 9.08
C ASP A 119 7.95 -1.90 8.42
N LYS A 120 6.92 -2.72 8.23
CA LYS A 120 7.00 -4.10 7.76
C LYS A 120 6.05 -4.35 6.60
N ASN A 121 6.29 -5.46 5.89
CA ASN A 121 5.37 -5.93 4.86
C ASN A 121 4.00 -6.22 5.47
N PHE A 122 2.96 -5.92 4.74
CA PHE A 122 1.59 -6.11 5.14
C PHE A 122 0.88 -7.19 4.32
N LYS A 123 -0.23 -7.68 4.85
CA LYS A 123 -1.02 -8.76 4.23
C LYS A 123 -1.64 -8.30 2.91
N PRO A 124 -1.87 -9.22 1.96
CA PRO A 124 -2.49 -8.89 0.67
C PRO A 124 -3.82 -8.14 0.77
N GLU A 125 -4.62 -8.42 1.81
CA GLU A 125 -5.91 -7.77 2.02
C GLU A 125 -5.80 -6.26 2.28
N VAL A 126 -4.62 -5.78 2.69
CA VAL A 126 -4.36 -4.37 2.99
C VAL A 126 -3.95 -3.59 1.73
N TYR A 127 -3.49 -4.29 0.67
CA TYR A 127 -3.00 -3.65 -0.56
C TYR A 127 -4.05 -2.77 -1.26
N SER A 128 -5.31 -3.17 -1.23
CA SER A 128 -6.39 -2.36 -1.84
C SER A 128 -6.51 -0.98 -1.20
N PHE A 129 -6.27 -0.89 0.11
CA PHE A 129 -6.27 0.37 0.83
C PHE A 129 -4.94 1.12 0.64
N PHE A 130 -3.80 0.41 0.68
CA PHE A 130 -2.48 1.00 0.45
C PHE A 130 -2.39 1.73 -0.90
N ARG A 131 -2.98 1.20 -1.95
CA ARG A 131 -2.99 1.83 -3.30
C ARG A 131 -3.65 3.20 -3.34
N THR A 132 -4.43 3.59 -2.33
CA THR A 132 -5.03 4.93 -2.23
C THR A 132 -4.10 5.96 -1.62
N PHE A 133 -2.89 5.57 -1.24
CA PHE A 133 -1.89 6.42 -0.62
C PHE A 133 -0.76 6.76 -1.57
N SER A 134 -0.20 7.96 -1.39
CA SER A 134 1.07 8.37 -2.01
C SER A 134 2.20 8.09 -1.03
N LEU A 135 3.18 7.28 -1.44
CA LEU A 135 4.37 6.99 -0.63
C LEU A 135 5.36 8.16 -0.76
N ILE A 136 5.66 8.81 0.37
CA ILE A 136 6.47 10.05 0.37
C ILE A 136 7.97 9.77 0.29
N ASN A 137 8.43 8.70 0.93
CA ASN A 137 9.86 8.32 0.95
C ASN A 137 10.11 7.04 0.15
N GLU A 138 9.68 7.07 -1.11
CA GLU A 138 9.77 5.94 -2.04
C GLU A 138 11.22 5.45 -2.23
N ASP A 139 12.20 6.36 -2.26
CA ASP A 139 13.60 6.02 -2.43
C ASP A 139 14.14 5.18 -1.27
N GLU A 140 13.79 5.53 -0.02
CA GLU A 140 14.17 4.74 1.16
C GLU A 140 13.52 3.34 1.14
N TYR A 141 12.27 3.27 0.69
CA TYR A 141 11.55 2.01 0.53
C TYR A 141 12.18 1.13 -0.56
N LYS A 142 12.49 1.70 -1.73
CA LYS A 142 13.13 0.99 -2.85
C LYS A 142 14.53 0.52 -2.51
N LEU A 143 15.34 1.32 -1.81
CA LEU A 143 16.69 0.92 -1.38
C LEU A 143 16.68 -0.33 -0.49
N LYS A 144 15.66 -0.49 0.35
CA LYS A 144 15.55 -1.63 1.27
C LYS A 144 14.88 -2.85 0.65
N HIS A 145 13.89 -2.66 -0.19
CA HIS A 145 13.10 -3.74 -0.79
C HIS A 145 13.52 -4.04 -2.24
N GLY A 146 14.12 -3.09 -2.94
CA GLY A 146 14.58 -3.28 -4.32
C GLY A 146 15.74 -4.29 -4.47
N LYS A 147 16.36 -4.71 -3.36
CA LYS A 147 17.33 -5.82 -3.36
C LYS A 147 16.67 -7.21 -3.32
N GLU A 148 15.37 -7.28 -3.05
CA GLU A 148 14.61 -8.55 -2.95
C GLU A 148 13.69 -8.80 -4.15
N GLU A 149 13.59 -7.91 -5.12
CA GLU A 149 12.95 -8.23 -6.39
C GLU A 149 13.89 -9.17 -7.17
N PHE A 150 13.86 -10.45 -6.81
CA PHE A 150 14.33 -11.50 -7.69
C PHE A 150 13.54 -11.36 -8.99
N ASN A 151 14.23 -10.96 -10.02
CA ASN A 151 13.65 -10.89 -11.36
C ASN A 151 13.34 -12.33 -11.78
N VAL A 152 12.12 -12.80 -11.42
CA VAL A 152 11.65 -14.17 -11.67
C VAL A 152 11.87 -14.52 -13.15
N THR A 153 11.74 -13.54 -14.02
CA THR A 153 12.03 -13.66 -15.45
C THR A 153 13.46 -14.12 -15.69
N TYR A 154 14.44 -13.60 -14.94
CA TYR A 154 15.84 -13.98 -15.10
C TYR A 154 16.10 -15.43 -14.66
N VAL A 155 15.47 -15.86 -13.57
CA VAL A 155 15.56 -17.24 -13.09
C VAL A 155 14.94 -18.21 -14.09
N VAL A 156 13.78 -17.87 -14.65
CA VAL A 156 13.12 -18.67 -15.71
C VAL A 156 14.01 -18.79 -16.95
N TYR A 157 14.64 -17.69 -17.38
CA TYR A 157 15.58 -17.74 -18.52
C TYR A 157 16.80 -18.63 -18.26
N ILE A 158 17.37 -18.59 -17.06
CA ILE A 158 18.50 -19.46 -16.69
C ILE A 158 18.07 -20.93 -16.75
N ILE A 159 16.93 -21.29 -16.13
CA ILE A 159 16.42 -22.66 -16.11
C ILE A 159 16.14 -23.15 -17.53
N LEU A 160 15.50 -22.33 -18.38
CA LEU A 160 15.20 -22.68 -19.77
C LEU A 160 16.46 -22.86 -20.58
N SER A 161 17.49 -22.00 -20.39
CA SER A 161 18.78 -22.11 -21.07
C SER A 161 19.49 -23.40 -20.70
N VAL A 162 19.54 -23.76 -19.42
CA VAL A 162 20.13 -25.01 -18.95
C VAL A 162 19.39 -26.22 -19.54
N PHE A 163 18.08 -26.18 -19.58
CA PHE A 163 17.27 -27.24 -20.16
C PHE A 163 17.52 -27.41 -21.68
N CYS A 164 17.63 -26.33 -22.43
CA CYS A 164 17.96 -26.35 -23.84
C CYS A 164 19.36 -26.95 -24.10
N ILE A 165 20.35 -26.60 -23.24
CA ILE A 165 21.71 -27.17 -23.34
C ILE A 165 21.68 -28.68 -23.09
N LEU A 166 20.96 -29.16 -22.08
CA LEU A 166 20.82 -30.59 -21.77
C LEU A 166 20.12 -31.36 -22.90
N LEU A 167 19.06 -30.78 -23.49
CA LEU A 167 18.40 -31.38 -24.68
C LEU A 167 19.37 -31.45 -25.87
N TYR A 168 20.14 -30.40 -26.11
CA TYR A 168 21.17 -30.38 -27.16
C TYR A 168 22.18 -31.49 -26.98
N LEU A 169 22.74 -31.63 -25.78
CA LEU A 169 23.73 -32.69 -25.48
C LEU A 169 23.14 -34.09 -25.64
N LYS A 170 21.87 -34.29 -25.37
CA LYS A 170 21.18 -35.60 -25.48
C LYS A 170 20.81 -35.95 -26.93
N THR A 171 20.42 -34.97 -27.74
CA THR A 171 19.83 -35.19 -29.08
C THR A 171 20.73 -34.84 -30.24
N ALA A 172 21.85 -34.15 -30.02
CA ALA A 172 22.76 -33.73 -31.07
C ALA A 172 23.58 -34.92 -31.59
N THR A 173 23.00 -35.69 -32.50
CA THR A 173 23.69 -36.73 -33.28
C THR A 173 24.35 -36.14 -34.55
N SER A 174 23.95 -34.92 -34.94
CA SER A 174 24.54 -34.18 -36.05
C SER A 174 24.53 -32.67 -35.79
N PHE A 175 25.52 -31.96 -36.34
CA PHE A 175 25.65 -30.49 -36.20
C PHE A 175 24.38 -29.74 -36.67
N LEU A 176 23.75 -30.24 -37.72
CA LEU A 176 22.55 -29.60 -38.31
C LEU A 176 21.33 -29.66 -37.40
N MET A 177 21.12 -30.81 -36.74
CA MET A 177 20.04 -30.95 -35.73
C MET A 177 20.27 -30.08 -34.51
N GLY A 178 21.51 -29.93 -34.06
CA GLY A 178 21.87 -29.03 -32.98
C GLY A 178 21.58 -27.56 -33.29
N ALA A 179 21.93 -27.11 -34.49
CA ALA A 179 21.66 -25.74 -34.92
C ALA A 179 20.16 -25.43 -35.05
N LEU A 180 19.36 -26.37 -35.56
CA LEU A 180 17.89 -26.23 -35.60
C LEU A 180 17.25 -26.14 -34.23
N LEU A 181 17.66 -26.97 -33.27
CA LEU A 181 17.14 -26.93 -31.90
C LEU A 181 17.48 -25.63 -31.19
N ILE A 182 18.71 -25.13 -31.33
CA ILE A 182 19.11 -23.85 -30.76
C ILE A 182 18.30 -22.69 -31.36
N GLY A 183 18.14 -22.70 -32.70
CA GLY A 183 17.35 -21.70 -33.41
C GLY A 183 15.85 -21.69 -32.94
N ALA A 184 15.23 -22.86 -32.83
CA ALA A 184 13.85 -22.97 -32.35
C ALA A 184 13.70 -22.51 -30.91
N ALA A 185 14.63 -22.84 -29.99
CA ALA A 185 14.62 -22.40 -28.63
C ALA A 185 14.79 -20.88 -28.53
N TRP A 186 15.67 -20.29 -29.33
CA TRP A 186 15.86 -18.83 -29.39
C TRP A 186 14.61 -18.09 -29.88
N PHE A 187 13.96 -18.59 -30.91
CA PHE A 187 12.69 -18.06 -31.41
C PHE A 187 11.57 -18.14 -30.36
N GLY A 188 11.45 -19.26 -29.65
CA GLY A 188 10.51 -19.41 -28.55
C GLY A 188 10.72 -18.41 -27.42
N LEU A 189 11.98 -18.12 -27.06
CA LEU A 189 12.33 -17.12 -26.07
C LEU A 189 11.94 -15.70 -26.49
N ILE A 190 12.14 -15.34 -27.76
CA ILE A 190 11.77 -14.04 -28.30
C ILE A 190 10.26 -13.86 -28.24
N ILE A 191 9.48 -14.87 -28.67
CA ILE A 191 8.00 -14.86 -28.63
C ILE A 191 7.51 -14.72 -27.18
N PHE A 192 8.05 -15.51 -26.27
CA PHE A 192 7.68 -15.47 -24.84
C PHE A 192 8.00 -14.10 -24.23
N ARG A 193 9.16 -13.52 -24.51
CA ARG A 193 9.51 -12.16 -24.08
C ARG A 193 8.52 -11.12 -24.60
N THR A 194 8.12 -11.23 -25.87
CA THR A 194 7.15 -10.32 -26.48
C THR A 194 5.78 -10.41 -25.79
N PHE A 195 5.33 -11.64 -25.49
CA PHE A 195 4.07 -11.86 -24.76
C PHE A 195 4.09 -11.27 -23.35
N LEU A 196 5.19 -11.44 -22.60
CA LEU A 196 5.33 -10.83 -21.27
C LEU A 196 5.35 -9.30 -21.33
N TYR A 197 5.95 -8.73 -22.37
CA TYR A 197 6.01 -7.27 -22.53
C TYR A 197 4.66 -6.67 -22.90
N VAL A 198 3.86 -7.36 -23.68
CA VAL A 198 2.50 -6.94 -24.09
C VAL A 198 1.49 -7.19 -22.97
N GLY A 199 1.57 -8.34 -22.26
CA GLY A 199 0.65 -8.68 -21.17
C GLY A 199 0.88 -7.93 -19.86
N GLY A 200 2.05 -7.37 -19.64
CA GLY A 200 2.38 -6.54 -18.46
C GLY A 200 1.93 -5.07 -18.56
N ARG A 201 1.30 -4.69 -19.67
CA ARG A 201 0.82 -3.33 -19.95
C ARG A 201 -0.71 -3.16 -19.84
N SER A 202 -1.41 -4.20 -19.39
CA SER A 202 -2.87 -4.15 -19.19
C SER A 202 -3.23 -3.96 -17.70
#